data_5e89545ca7224637fd72a2f1b624576b
#
_entry.id   5e89545ca7224637fd72a2f1b624576b
#
_cell.length_a   1.000
_cell.length_b   1.000
_cell.length_c   1.000
_cell.angle_alpha   90.00
_cell.angle_beta   90.00
_cell.angle_gamma   90.00
#
_symmetry.space_group_name_H-M   'P 1'
#
loop_
_entity.id
_entity.type
_entity.pdbx_description
1 polymer ?
#
loop_
_entity_poly.entity_id
_entity_poly.type
_entity_poly.pdbx_seq_one_letter_code
_entity_poly.pdbx_strand_id
1 'polypeptide(L)'
;MRTVASVAELRAQVEAWRREGLRVGFVPTMGNLHAGHHALVRLARDTCDRVVASVFVNPTQFGPNEDYGRYPRTPEADSIGLDAHGCDLLFLPPVEEMYPFGTMGCVQMHVPGITDILDGAHRPGHFNGVAQVVARLFNMVQPQVAVFGRKDYQQLQVIRYMTAEMSFPIEI
;
A
#
# COMPACT_ATOMS: atom_id res chain seq x y z
N MET A 1 -2.74 -9.93 16.02
CA MET A 1 -3.11 -9.36 14.68
C MET A 1 -3.83 -10.41 13.84
N ARG A 2 -4.89 -10.03 13.12
CA ARG A 2 -5.58 -10.91 12.14
C ARG A 2 -4.93 -10.75 10.76
N THR A 3 -4.83 -11.83 9.99
CA THR A 3 -4.39 -11.79 8.58
C THR A 3 -5.55 -12.19 7.67
N VAL A 4 -5.73 -11.46 6.58
CA VAL A 4 -6.76 -11.71 5.54
C VAL A 4 -6.13 -11.63 4.15
N ALA A 5 -6.66 -12.38 3.21
CA ALA A 5 -6.16 -12.45 1.84
C ALA A 5 -7.13 -11.89 0.80
N SER A 6 -8.42 -11.82 1.12
CA SER A 6 -9.43 -11.32 0.19
C SER A 6 -9.88 -9.89 0.52
N VAL A 7 -10.29 -9.15 -0.50
CA VAL A 7 -10.89 -7.80 -0.35
C VAL A 7 -12.19 -7.88 0.44
N ALA A 8 -12.95 -8.96 0.30
CA ALA A 8 -14.20 -9.15 1.03
C ALA A 8 -13.97 -9.22 2.55
N GLU A 9 -12.99 -10.01 3.01
CA GLU A 9 -12.64 -10.12 4.43
C GLU A 9 -12.06 -8.80 4.97
N LEU A 10 -11.19 -8.13 4.19
CA LEU A 10 -10.62 -6.83 4.51
C LEU A 10 -11.73 -5.80 4.75
N ARG A 11 -12.65 -5.67 3.79
CA ARG A 11 -13.77 -4.71 3.86
C ARG A 11 -14.71 -5.01 5.02
N ALA A 12 -15.05 -6.28 5.24
CA ALA A 12 -15.93 -6.67 6.35
C ALA A 12 -15.34 -6.23 7.71
N GLN A 13 -14.02 -6.38 7.89
CA GLN A 13 -13.37 -5.97 9.14
C GLN A 13 -13.29 -4.44 9.26
N VAL A 14 -12.89 -3.74 8.21
CA VAL A 14 -12.78 -2.27 8.23
C VAL A 14 -14.17 -1.63 8.40
N GLU A 15 -15.20 -2.18 7.76
CA GLU A 15 -16.57 -1.68 7.90
C GLU A 15 -17.11 -1.87 9.32
N ALA A 16 -16.80 -3.01 9.98
CA ALA A 16 -17.13 -3.20 11.38
C ALA A 16 -16.54 -2.11 12.27
N TRP A 17 -15.27 -1.80 12.12
CA TRP A 17 -14.61 -0.72 12.86
C TRP A 17 -15.22 0.67 12.60
N ARG A 18 -15.60 0.95 11.35
CA ARG A 18 -16.26 2.21 11.01
C ARG A 18 -17.64 2.37 11.64
N ARG A 19 -18.40 1.28 11.74
CA ARG A 19 -19.70 1.28 12.44
C ARG A 19 -19.54 1.59 13.92
N GLU A 20 -18.39 1.23 14.51
CA GLU A 20 -18.02 1.59 15.89
C GLU A 20 -17.45 3.02 16.00
N GLY A 21 -17.35 3.75 14.90
CA GLY A 21 -16.79 5.13 14.86
C GLY A 21 -15.27 5.19 14.94
N LEU A 22 -14.56 4.06 14.73
CA LEU A 22 -13.11 3.97 14.84
C LEU A 22 -12.41 4.52 13.59
N ARG A 23 -11.33 5.27 13.82
CA ARG A 23 -10.46 5.81 12.77
C ARG A 23 -9.45 4.75 12.33
N VAL A 24 -9.35 4.51 11.04
CA VAL A 24 -8.48 3.49 10.45
C VAL A 24 -7.29 4.14 9.76
N GLY A 25 -6.08 3.77 10.19
CA GLY A 25 -4.82 4.08 9.54
C GLY A 25 -4.36 2.93 8.63
N PHE A 26 -3.64 3.27 7.57
CA PHE A 26 -3.15 2.29 6.60
C PHE A 26 -1.66 2.48 6.29
N VAL A 27 -0.91 1.38 6.25
CA VAL A 27 0.51 1.35 5.90
C VAL A 27 0.73 0.34 4.76
N PRO A 28 0.75 0.79 3.49
CA PRO A 28 1.06 -0.10 2.37
C PRO A 28 2.54 -0.43 2.30
N THR A 29 2.87 -1.70 2.12
CA THR A 29 4.24 -2.19 1.97
C THR A 29 4.35 -3.30 0.92
N MET A 30 5.58 -3.61 0.51
CA MET A 30 5.88 -4.78 -0.31
C MET A 30 6.48 -5.95 0.49
N GLY A 31 6.51 -5.87 1.83
CA GLY A 31 7.17 -6.87 2.67
C GLY A 31 8.67 -6.63 2.84
N ASN A 32 9.37 -7.63 3.39
CA ASN A 32 10.77 -7.53 3.81
C ASN A 32 10.97 -6.33 4.73
N LEU A 33 10.16 -6.29 5.80
CA LEU A 33 10.01 -5.13 6.66
C LEU A 33 11.25 -4.92 7.55
N HIS A 34 11.51 -3.66 7.83
CA HIS A 34 12.59 -3.22 8.71
C HIS A 34 12.11 -2.10 9.65
N ALA A 35 12.99 -1.61 10.52
CA ALA A 35 12.66 -0.59 11.53
C ALA A 35 11.96 0.66 10.98
N GLY A 36 12.26 1.07 9.73
CA GLY A 36 11.59 2.17 9.06
C GLY A 36 10.09 1.90 8.84
N HIS A 37 9.74 0.71 8.34
CA HIS A 37 8.35 0.30 8.16
C HIS A 37 7.61 0.20 9.51
N HIS A 38 8.25 -0.37 10.52
CA HIS A 38 7.69 -0.45 11.87
C HIS A 38 7.44 0.92 12.49
N ALA A 39 8.28 1.93 12.17
CA ALA A 39 8.04 3.31 12.60
C ALA A 39 6.77 3.91 11.95
N LEU A 40 6.48 3.58 10.69
CA LEU A 40 5.23 4.00 10.02
C LEU A 40 4.00 3.37 10.68
N VAL A 41 4.08 2.10 11.06
CA VAL A 41 2.99 1.42 11.79
C VAL A 41 2.74 2.08 13.14
N ARG A 42 3.80 2.39 13.90
CA ARG A 42 3.66 3.14 15.17
C ARG A 42 3.03 4.51 14.96
N LEU A 43 3.47 5.26 13.94
CA LEU A 43 2.88 6.57 13.63
C LEU A 43 1.39 6.45 13.28
N ALA A 44 1.00 5.44 12.51
CA ALA A 44 -0.41 5.16 12.22
C ALA A 44 -1.17 4.83 13.51
N ARG A 45 -0.57 4.06 14.42
CA ARG A 45 -1.17 3.71 15.71
C ARG A 45 -1.37 4.90 16.64
N ASP A 46 -0.42 5.86 16.62
CA ASP A 46 -0.49 7.07 17.44
C ASP A 46 -1.59 8.04 16.97
N THR A 47 -2.03 7.92 15.71
CA THR A 47 -2.99 8.84 15.07
C THR A 47 -4.35 8.21 14.77
N CYS A 48 -4.46 6.88 14.87
CA CYS A 48 -5.67 6.13 14.53
C CYS A 48 -5.99 5.06 15.57
N ASP A 49 -7.28 4.67 15.64
CA ASP A 49 -7.76 3.65 16.57
C ASP A 49 -7.42 2.23 16.12
N ARG A 50 -7.33 2.02 14.80
CA ARG A 50 -7.01 0.75 14.15
C ARG A 50 -6.00 0.94 13.04
N VAL A 51 -5.09 -0.02 12.90
CA VAL A 51 -4.05 0.00 11.87
C VAL A 51 -4.17 -1.22 10.98
N VAL A 52 -4.27 -0.97 9.68
CA VAL A 52 -4.16 -1.96 8.61
C VAL A 52 -2.79 -1.82 7.97
N ALA A 53 -2.08 -2.90 7.79
CA ALA A 53 -0.93 -2.95 6.89
C ALA A 53 -1.21 -3.88 5.71
N SER A 54 -0.65 -3.59 4.54
CA SER A 54 -0.61 -4.55 3.45
C SER A 54 0.81 -4.99 3.15
N VAL A 55 0.97 -6.27 2.78
CA VAL A 55 2.19 -6.81 2.23
C VAL A 55 1.85 -7.38 0.84
N PHE A 56 2.27 -6.68 -0.20
CA PHE A 56 2.01 -7.07 -1.57
C PHE A 56 3.16 -6.63 -2.49
N VAL A 57 3.87 -7.59 -3.07
CA VAL A 57 4.90 -7.32 -4.08
C VAL A 57 4.20 -7.08 -5.41
N ASN A 58 4.13 -5.82 -5.82
CA ASN A 58 3.34 -5.41 -6.98
C ASN A 58 4.10 -5.65 -8.29
N PRO A 59 3.64 -6.57 -9.16
CA PRO A 59 4.34 -6.87 -10.42
C PRO A 59 4.38 -5.69 -11.40
N THR A 60 3.39 -4.79 -11.37
CA THR A 60 3.27 -3.71 -12.38
C THR A 60 4.26 -2.56 -12.18
N GLN A 61 4.96 -2.49 -11.06
CA GLN A 61 5.98 -1.47 -10.80
C GLN A 61 7.41 -1.94 -11.09
N PHE A 62 7.58 -3.21 -11.52
CA PHE A 62 8.86 -3.77 -11.93
C PHE A 62 9.03 -3.62 -13.44
N GLY A 63 10.17 -3.04 -13.86
CA GLY A 63 10.53 -2.94 -15.26
C GLY A 63 11.03 -4.28 -15.83
N PRO A 64 11.21 -4.36 -17.15
CA PRO A 64 11.65 -5.60 -17.83
C PRO A 64 13.04 -6.08 -17.39
N ASN A 65 13.87 -5.18 -16.86
CA ASN A 65 15.22 -5.49 -16.35
C ASN A 65 15.27 -5.64 -14.82
N GLU A 66 14.14 -5.54 -14.13
CA GLU A 66 14.03 -5.70 -12.69
C GLU A 66 13.47 -7.08 -12.37
N ASP A 67 14.08 -7.76 -11.42
CA ASP A 67 13.72 -9.13 -11.08
C ASP A 67 12.62 -9.18 -10.00
N TYR A 68 11.37 -9.16 -10.44
CA TYR A 68 10.21 -9.37 -9.58
C TYR A 68 10.28 -10.71 -8.81
N GLY A 69 10.79 -11.76 -9.45
CA GLY A 69 10.89 -13.09 -8.85
C GLY A 69 11.86 -13.16 -7.67
N ARG A 70 12.91 -12.34 -7.68
CA ARG A 70 13.93 -12.27 -6.62
C ARG A 70 13.62 -11.30 -5.50
N TYR A 71 12.56 -10.52 -5.62
CA TYR A 71 12.18 -9.63 -4.51
C TYR A 71 11.97 -10.44 -3.23
N PRO A 72 12.62 -10.08 -2.11
CA PRO A 72 12.58 -10.89 -0.89
C PRO A 72 11.16 -10.93 -0.31
N ARG A 73 10.72 -12.13 0.06
CA ARG A 73 9.41 -12.38 0.67
C ARG A 73 9.61 -13.07 2.00
N THR A 74 9.22 -12.39 3.06
CA THR A 74 9.41 -12.80 4.46
C THR A 74 8.09 -12.72 5.27
N PRO A 75 6.99 -13.36 4.80
CA PRO A 75 5.65 -13.11 5.35
C PRO A 75 5.54 -13.43 6.84
N GLU A 76 6.22 -14.46 7.34
CA GLU A 76 6.20 -14.81 8.75
C GLU A 76 6.89 -13.76 9.61
N ALA A 77 8.11 -13.33 9.22
CA ALA A 77 8.86 -12.30 9.93
C ALA A 77 8.14 -10.94 9.85
N ASP A 78 7.57 -10.61 8.69
CA ASP A 78 6.79 -9.39 8.48
C ASP A 78 5.56 -9.37 9.39
N SER A 79 4.83 -10.49 9.47
CA SER A 79 3.64 -10.63 10.34
C SER A 79 3.99 -10.46 11.81
N ILE A 80 5.06 -11.09 12.29
CA ILE A 80 5.54 -10.95 13.68
C ILE A 80 5.92 -9.50 13.96
N GLY A 81 6.65 -8.86 13.05
CA GLY A 81 7.07 -7.48 13.19
C GLY A 81 5.90 -6.50 13.22
N LEU A 82 4.91 -6.68 12.36
CA LEU A 82 3.70 -5.84 12.32
C LEU A 82 2.88 -5.96 13.61
N ASP A 83 2.66 -7.20 14.08
CA ASP A 83 1.92 -7.46 15.31
C ASP A 83 2.59 -6.79 16.52
N ALA A 84 3.91 -6.97 16.64
CA ALA A 84 4.71 -6.37 17.72
C ALA A 84 4.67 -4.83 17.75
N HIS A 85 4.34 -4.18 16.63
CA HIS A 85 4.31 -2.72 16.52
C HIS A 85 2.89 -2.13 16.45
N GLY A 86 1.86 -2.93 16.74
CA GLY A 86 0.49 -2.47 16.92
C GLY A 86 -0.37 -2.44 15.65
N CYS A 87 -0.03 -3.25 14.64
CA CYS A 87 -0.92 -3.51 13.53
C CYS A 87 -2.08 -4.41 13.97
N ASP A 88 -3.32 -4.06 13.61
CA ASP A 88 -4.52 -4.83 13.97
C ASP A 88 -4.88 -5.84 12.87
N LEU A 89 -4.65 -5.48 11.59
CA LEU A 89 -5.02 -6.28 10.42
C LEU A 89 -3.93 -6.27 9.37
N LEU A 90 -3.46 -7.45 8.98
CA LEU A 90 -2.56 -7.63 7.83
C LEU A 90 -3.38 -8.07 6.61
N PHE A 91 -3.31 -7.29 5.54
CA PHE A 91 -3.82 -7.66 4.22
C PHE A 91 -2.69 -8.24 3.38
N LEU A 92 -2.79 -9.53 3.05
CA LEU A 92 -1.79 -10.29 2.30
C LEU A 92 -2.46 -10.90 1.04
N PRO A 93 -2.83 -10.07 0.04
CA PRO A 93 -3.57 -10.54 -1.11
C PRO A 93 -2.68 -11.29 -2.11
N PRO A 94 -3.19 -12.30 -2.81
CA PRO A 94 -2.56 -12.82 -4.03
C PRO A 94 -2.73 -11.84 -5.20
N VAL A 95 -1.98 -12.05 -6.28
CA VAL A 95 -2.00 -11.16 -7.46
C VAL A 95 -3.40 -11.09 -8.08
N GLU A 96 -4.10 -12.21 -8.12
CA GLU A 96 -5.44 -12.33 -8.71
C GLU A 96 -6.49 -11.51 -7.95
N GLU A 97 -6.32 -11.34 -6.66
CA GLU A 97 -7.20 -10.49 -5.85
C GLU A 97 -6.95 -8.99 -6.15
N MET A 98 -5.69 -8.63 -6.37
CA MET A 98 -5.32 -7.25 -6.72
C MET A 98 -5.63 -6.91 -8.17
N TYR A 99 -5.50 -7.88 -9.08
CA TYR A 99 -5.67 -7.72 -10.53
C TYR A 99 -6.56 -8.82 -11.11
N PRO A 100 -7.90 -8.74 -10.90
CA PRO A 100 -8.83 -9.81 -11.29
C PRO A 100 -8.93 -10.05 -12.79
N PHE A 101 -8.49 -9.09 -13.62
CA PHE A 101 -8.43 -9.23 -15.09
C PHE A 101 -6.98 -9.34 -15.61
N GLY A 102 -6.03 -9.70 -14.71
CA GLY A 102 -4.61 -9.75 -14.99
C GLY A 102 -3.94 -8.37 -15.04
N THR A 103 -2.62 -8.37 -14.98
CA THR A 103 -1.82 -7.13 -14.94
C THR A 103 -1.75 -6.39 -16.28
N MET A 104 -1.94 -7.10 -17.38
CA MET A 104 -1.92 -6.51 -18.73
C MET A 104 -3.25 -5.82 -19.10
N GLY A 105 -4.37 -6.31 -18.56
CA GLY A 105 -5.71 -5.77 -18.82
C GLY A 105 -6.23 -4.82 -17.75
N CYS A 106 -5.40 -4.43 -16.79
CA CYS A 106 -5.83 -3.60 -15.68
C CYS A 106 -5.89 -2.10 -16.06
N VAL A 107 -6.71 -1.35 -15.31
CA VAL A 107 -6.70 0.12 -15.37
C VAL A 107 -5.32 0.62 -15.03
N GLN A 108 -4.77 1.49 -15.86
CA GLN A 108 -3.46 2.11 -15.67
C GLN A 108 -3.60 3.55 -15.18
N MET A 109 -2.64 4.00 -14.38
CA MET A 109 -2.56 5.38 -13.92
C MET A 109 -1.24 6.00 -14.37
N HIS A 110 -1.31 7.25 -14.81
CA HIS A 110 -0.15 8.06 -15.15
C HIS A 110 -0.32 9.44 -14.51
N VAL A 111 0.70 9.89 -13.78
CA VAL A 111 0.75 11.23 -13.18
C VAL A 111 1.75 12.05 -13.99
N PRO A 112 1.28 12.90 -14.92
CA PRO A 112 2.16 13.64 -15.84
C PRO A 112 3.20 14.50 -15.10
N GLY A 113 4.42 14.49 -15.61
CA GLY A 113 5.53 15.28 -15.08
C GLY A 113 6.25 14.63 -13.90
N ILE A 114 5.52 14.17 -12.87
CA ILE A 114 6.15 13.61 -11.66
C ILE A 114 6.65 12.18 -11.88
N THR A 115 5.92 11.37 -12.65
CA THR A 115 6.28 9.97 -12.90
C THR A 115 7.37 9.78 -13.94
N ASP A 116 7.72 10.82 -14.68
CA ASP A 116 8.59 10.75 -15.85
C ASP A 116 9.97 11.39 -15.64
N ILE A 117 10.24 11.95 -14.47
CA ILE A 117 11.48 12.64 -14.09
C ILE A 117 12.23 11.90 -12.98
N LEU A 118 13.49 12.26 -12.74
CA LEU A 118 14.35 11.68 -11.69
C LEU A 118 14.39 10.15 -11.78
N ASP A 119 14.02 9.46 -10.73
CA ASP A 119 13.96 7.98 -10.73
C ASP A 119 12.97 7.44 -11.76
N GLY A 120 11.89 8.17 -12.04
CA GLY A 120 10.93 7.83 -13.09
C GLY A 120 11.52 7.83 -14.50
N ALA A 121 12.49 8.69 -14.78
CA ALA A 121 13.21 8.71 -16.05
C ALA A 121 14.12 7.48 -16.21
N HIS A 122 14.68 6.97 -15.10
CA HIS A 122 15.55 5.79 -15.08
C HIS A 122 14.79 4.46 -14.96
N ARG A 123 13.56 4.52 -14.47
CA ARG A 123 12.66 3.36 -14.27
C ARG A 123 11.31 3.62 -14.94
N PRO A 124 11.23 3.60 -16.28
CA PRO A 124 9.98 3.88 -16.98
C PRO A 124 8.83 2.96 -16.51
N GLY A 125 7.68 3.56 -16.19
CA GLY A 125 6.49 2.85 -15.70
C GLY A 125 6.50 2.50 -14.22
N HIS A 126 7.61 2.64 -13.50
CA HIS A 126 7.68 2.31 -12.07
C HIS A 126 6.64 3.10 -11.25
N PHE A 127 6.66 4.43 -11.32
CA PHE A 127 5.73 5.26 -10.54
C PHE A 127 4.28 5.18 -11.03
N ASN A 128 4.05 4.84 -12.30
CA ASN A 128 2.70 4.50 -12.78
C ASN A 128 2.18 3.24 -12.08
N GLY A 129 3.01 2.21 -11.96
CA GLY A 129 2.69 0.99 -11.20
C GLY A 129 2.46 1.27 -9.72
N VAL A 130 3.25 2.17 -9.10
CA VAL A 130 3.07 2.59 -7.70
C VAL A 130 1.74 3.33 -7.52
N ALA A 131 1.46 4.33 -8.35
CA ALA A 131 0.19 5.08 -8.27
C ALA A 131 -1.02 4.15 -8.43
N GLN A 132 -0.96 3.25 -9.38
CA GLN A 132 -2.00 2.29 -9.68
C GLN A 132 -2.28 1.32 -8.52
N VAL A 133 -1.24 0.73 -7.92
CA VAL A 133 -1.42 -0.20 -6.80
C VAL A 133 -1.91 0.51 -5.54
N VAL A 134 -1.40 1.71 -5.27
CA VAL A 134 -1.83 2.50 -4.10
C VAL A 134 -3.28 2.95 -4.25
N ALA A 135 -3.71 3.41 -5.43
CA ALA A 135 -5.11 3.75 -5.67
C ALA A 135 -6.05 2.56 -5.47
N ARG A 136 -5.66 1.35 -5.92
CA ARG A 136 -6.40 0.11 -5.67
C ARG A 136 -6.51 -0.18 -4.17
N LEU A 137 -5.38 -0.14 -3.46
CA LEU A 137 -5.35 -0.37 -2.02
C LEU A 137 -6.19 0.67 -1.26
N PHE A 138 -6.18 1.94 -1.67
CA PHE A 138 -7.04 2.98 -1.09
C PHE A 138 -8.52 2.64 -1.26
N ASN A 139 -8.92 2.17 -2.44
CA ASN A 139 -10.30 1.73 -2.69
C ASN A 139 -10.68 0.45 -1.92
N MET A 140 -9.73 -0.44 -1.68
CA MET A 140 -9.96 -1.70 -0.95
C MET A 140 -10.08 -1.45 0.56
N VAL A 141 -9.13 -0.70 1.14
CA VAL A 141 -9.06 -0.41 2.59
C VAL A 141 -9.97 0.75 2.96
N GLN A 142 -10.00 1.79 2.13
CA GLN A 142 -10.70 3.07 2.39
C GLN A 142 -10.32 3.65 3.77
N PRO A 143 -9.04 3.89 4.07
CA PRO A 143 -8.61 4.41 5.37
C PRO A 143 -8.92 5.90 5.49
N GLN A 144 -8.90 6.45 6.71
CA GLN A 144 -8.90 7.89 6.94
C GLN A 144 -7.50 8.50 6.86
N VAL A 145 -6.47 7.71 7.19
CA VAL A 145 -5.06 8.13 7.14
C VAL A 145 -4.24 7.05 6.44
N ALA A 146 -3.32 7.43 5.56
CA ALA A 146 -2.33 6.53 4.99
C ALA A 146 -0.92 7.07 5.23
N VAL A 147 -0.03 6.21 5.74
CA VAL A 147 1.31 6.62 6.19
C VAL A 147 2.37 6.08 5.26
N PHE A 148 3.23 6.98 4.76
CA PHE A 148 4.32 6.67 3.83
C PHE A 148 5.66 7.21 4.33
N GLY A 149 6.75 6.53 3.98
CA GLY A 149 8.09 6.97 4.33
C GLY A 149 8.56 8.17 3.50
N ARG A 150 9.27 9.12 4.14
CA ARG A 150 9.88 10.26 3.44
C ARG A 150 11.16 9.91 2.68
N LYS A 151 11.72 8.72 2.90
CA LYS A 151 12.93 8.26 2.22
C LYS A 151 12.71 8.23 0.70
N ASP A 152 11.58 7.68 0.27
CA ASP A 152 11.17 7.63 -1.13
C ASP A 152 10.33 8.87 -1.47
N TYR A 153 10.98 10.04 -1.45
CA TYR A 153 10.30 11.34 -1.51
C TYR A 153 9.51 11.53 -2.80
N GLN A 154 10.04 11.09 -3.94
CA GLN A 154 9.33 11.18 -5.22
C GLN A 154 8.06 10.33 -5.20
N GLN A 155 8.12 9.11 -4.67
CA GLN A 155 6.95 8.26 -4.48
C GLN A 155 5.89 8.95 -3.60
N LEU A 156 6.30 9.57 -2.49
CA LEU A 156 5.39 10.31 -1.62
C LEU A 156 4.69 11.46 -2.35
N GLN A 157 5.41 12.19 -3.23
CA GLN A 157 4.81 13.27 -4.02
C GLN A 157 3.81 12.75 -5.06
N VAL A 158 4.13 11.64 -5.73
CA VAL A 158 3.19 10.96 -6.66
C VAL A 158 1.90 10.58 -5.94
N ILE A 159 2.02 9.99 -4.76
CA ILE A 159 0.85 9.56 -3.96
C ILE A 159 0.04 10.76 -3.49
N ARG A 160 0.66 11.82 -3.00
CA ARG A 160 -0.02 13.06 -2.58
C ARG A 160 -0.77 13.71 -3.74
N TYR A 161 -0.11 13.82 -4.90
CA TYR A 161 -0.73 14.39 -6.09
C TYR A 161 -1.95 13.57 -6.52
N MET A 162 -1.77 12.25 -6.65
CA MET A 162 -2.85 11.33 -7.00
C MET A 162 -4.02 11.42 -6.01
N THR A 163 -3.72 11.46 -4.70
CA THR A 163 -4.74 11.53 -3.65
C THR A 163 -5.58 12.80 -3.77
N ALA A 164 -4.93 13.93 -3.99
CA ALA A 164 -5.60 15.23 -4.15
C ALA A 164 -6.41 15.30 -5.46
N GLU A 165 -5.79 14.92 -6.57
CA GLU A 165 -6.40 15.00 -7.90
C GLU A 165 -7.60 14.05 -8.06
N MET A 166 -7.50 12.85 -7.51
CA MET A 166 -8.57 11.85 -7.50
C MET A 166 -9.60 12.06 -6.37
N SER A 167 -9.42 13.11 -5.56
CA SER A 167 -10.33 13.43 -4.44
C SER A 167 -10.51 12.28 -3.43
N PHE A 168 -9.46 11.50 -3.18
CA PHE A 168 -9.52 10.51 -2.12
C PHE A 168 -9.64 11.20 -0.76
N PRO A 169 -10.63 10.85 0.08
CA PRO A 169 -10.81 11.44 1.41
C PRO A 169 -9.81 10.83 2.43
N ILE A 170 -8.51 10.89 2.11
CA ILE A 170 -7.43 10.25 2.85
C ILE A 170 -6.34 11.27 3.17
N GLU A 171 -5.98 11.38 4.43
CA GLU A 171 -4.82 12.15 4.89
C GLU A 171 -3.53 11.35 4.65
N ILE A 172 -2.49 12.02 4.05
CA ILE A 172 -1.21 11.38 3.74
C ILE A 172 -0.10 11.97 4.62
#